data_f77c0083b63a4da3f56f616dc482b3d6
#
_entry.id   f77c0083b63a4da3f56f616dc482b3d6
#
_cell.length_a   1.000
_cell.length_b   1.000
_cell.length_c   1.000
_cell.angle_alpha   90.00
_cell.angle_beta   90.00
_cell.angle_gamma   90.00
#
_symmetry.space_group_name_H-M   'P 1'
#
loop_
_entity.id
_entity.type
_entity.pdbx_description
1 polymer ?
#
loop_
_entity_poly.entity_id
_entity_poly.type
_entity_poly.pdbx_seq_one_letter_code
_entity_poly.pdbx_strand_id
1 'polypeptide(L)'
;QAHNRSFVLIEKDETVSQKIEDETISYIIGDAREDTVLIRAGIHRASCLISALPNDSENVFVVLSARQINPKIRIISRASHETTYSKLKLAGANNVILPDRIGGNHMASLVVVPDLLEFVDNLSIVGDQTINIEEIAVEQLYNTTEQKTILELDLRKKTGCNVIGYKDESGNYHINPEADQKLVPGSKIIVLGRPEQIQTLNSMYNIELS
;
A
#
# COMPACT_ATOMS: atom_id res chain seq x y z
N GLN A 1 -9.76 2.00 -8.42
CA GLN A 1 -9.33 2.82 -9.61
C GLN A 1 -8.33 3.93 -9.25
N ALA A 2 -8.27 4.37 -7.98
CA ALA A 2 -7.40 5.49 -7.55
C ALA A 2 -5.91 5.32 -7.92
N HIS A 3 -5.46 4.09 -8.21
CA HIS A 3 -4.06 3.80 -8.53
C HIS A 3 -3.83 3.30 -9.96
N ASN A 4 -4.80 3.48 -10.86
CA ASN A 4 -4.74 3.10 -12.29
C ASN A 4 -4.22 1.67 -12.54
N ARG A 5 -4.61 0.71 -11.68
CA ARG A 5 -4.27 -0.71 -11.81
C ARG A 5 -5.45 -1.48 -12.37
N SER A 6 -5.21 -2.30 -13.40
CA SER A 6 -6.23 -3.21 -13.93
C SER A 6 -6.51 -4.35 -12.92
N PHE A 7 -7.78 -4.67 -12.74
CA PHE A 7 -8.21 -5.73 -11.84
C PHE A 7 -9.43 -6.47 -12.39
N VAL A 8 -9.69 -7.65 -11.83
CA VAL A 8 -10.90 -8.45 -12.09
C VAL A 8 -11.60 -8.67 -10.75
N LEU A 9 -12.87 -8.34 -10.68
CA LEU A 9 -13.73 -8.61 -9.53
C LEU A 9 -14.38 -9.98 -9.68
N ILE A 10 -14.39 -10.78 -8.61
CA ILE A 10 -15.17 -12.02 -8.53
C ILE A 10 -16.32 -11.75 -7.56
N GLU A 11 -17.55 -11.93 -8.00
CA GLU A 11 -18.76 -11.76 -7.20
C GLU A 11 -19.71 -12.92 -7.44
N LYS A 12 -20.27 -13.45 -6.36
CA LYS A 12 -21.20 -14.59 -6.42
C LYS A 12 -22.63 -14.16 -6.68
N ASP A 13 -23.01 -13.01 -6.14
CA ASP A 13 -24.36 -12.46 -6.23
C ASP A 13 -24.53 -11.65 -7.52
N GLU A 14 -25.32 -12.17 -8.44
CA GLU A 14 -25.63 -11.49 -9.71
C GLU A 14 -26.31 -10.13 -9.50
N THR A 15 -27.06 -9.96 -8.40
CA THR A 15 -27.75 -8.70 -8.13
C THR A 15 -26.77 -7.58 -7.71
N VAL A 16 -25.65 -7.97 -7.11
CA VAL A 16 -24.56 -7.05 -6.76
C VAL A 16 -23.78 -6.67 -8.01
N SER A 17 -23.51 -7.63 -8.88
CA SER A 17 -22.77 -7.39 -10.14
C SER A 17 -23.53 -6.43 -11.07
N GLN A 18 -24.87 -6.51 -11.10
CA GLN A 18 -25.72 -5.58 -11.88
C GLN A 18 -25.69 -4.13 -11.37
N LYS A 19 -25.28 -3.91 -10.11
CA LYS A 19 -25.13 -2.58 -9.54
C LYS A 19 -23.77 -1.92 -9.84
N ILE A 20 -22.87 -2.65 -10.50
CA ILE A 20 -21.61 -2.09 -10.96
C ILE A 20 -21.90 -1.27 -12.21
N GLU A 21 -22.15 0.03 -12.00
CA GLU A 21 -22.47 1.00 -13.08
C GLU A 21 -21.25 1.33 -13.97
N ASP A 22 -20.04 0.97 -13.52
CA ASP A 22 -18.79 1.28 -14.22
C ASP A 22 -18.46 0.16 -15.23
N GLU A 23 -18.76 0.39 -16.48
CA GLU A 23 -18.48 -0.53 -17.60
C GLU A 23 -16.98 -0.84 -17.79
N THR A 24 -16.10 -0.10 -17.13
CA THR A 24 -14.64 -0.34 -17.19
C THR A 24 -14.18 -1.43 -16.22
N ILE A 25 -15.04 -1.86 -15.30
CA ILE A 25 -14.71 -2.90 -14.32
C ILE A 25 -14.94 -4.29 -14.93
N SER A 26 -13.87 -5.05 -15.12
CA SER A 26 -13.96 -6.45 -15.48
C SER A 26 -14.42 -7.28 -14.28
N TYR A 27 -15.48 -8.09 -14.43
CA TYR A 27 -15.96 -8.95 -13.36
C TYR A 27 -16.30 -10.36 -13.85
N ILE A 28 -16.30 -11.31 -12.93
CA ILE A 28 -16.70 -12.71 -13.13
C ILE A 28 -17.74 -13.06 -12.08
N ILE A 29 -18.89 -13.53 -12.52
CA ILE A 29 -19.90 -14.11 -11.64
C ILE A 29 -19.46 -15.54 -11.31
N GLY A 30 -19.34 -15.83 -10.00
CA GLY A 30 -18.94 -17.14 -9.49
C GLY A 30 -18.48 -17.08 -8.03
N ASP A 31 -18.36 -18.26 -7.46
CA ASP A 31 -17.88 -18.44 -6.10
C ASP A 31 -16.34 -18.42 -6.07
N ALA A 32 -15.75 -17.45 -5.39
CA ALA A 32 -14.30 -17.33 -5.29
C ALA A 32 -13.62 -18.51 -4.56
N ARG A 33 -14.39 -19.38 -3.90
CA ARG A 33 -13.89 -20.61 -3.28
C ARG A 33 -13.61 -21.72 -4.30
N GLU A 34 -14.12 -21.58 -5.51
CA GLU A 34 -13.90 -22.54 -6.58
C GLU A 34 -12.62 -22.24 -7.35
N ASP A 35 -11.71 -23.20 -7.43
CA ASP A 35 -10.46 -23.06 -8.16
C ASP A 35 -10.67 -22.68 -9.63
N THR A 36 -11.72 -23.23 -10.25
CA THR A 36 -12.11 -22.93 -11.64
C THR A 36 -12.44 -21.45 -11.83
N VAL A 37 -13.08 -20.81 -10.85
CA VAL A 37 -13.43 -19.39 -10.89
C VAL A 37 -12.16 -18.53 -10.73
N LEU A 38 -11.27 -18.88 -9.80
CA LEU A 38 -9.98 -18.21 -9.64
C LEU A 38 -9.11 -18.32 -10.91
N ILE A 39 -9.10 -19.49 -11.54
CA ILE A 39 -8.37 -19.71 -12.80
C ILE A 39 -8.95 -18.86 -13.93
N ARG A 40 -10.28 -18.80 -14.06
CA ARG A 40 -10.96 -17.92 -15.04
C ARG A 40 -10.63 -16.45 -14.81
N ALA A 41 -10.50 -16.03 -13.56
CA ALA A 41 -10.10 -14.67 -13.19
C ALA A 41 -8.62 -14.39 -13.48
N GLY A 42 -7.85 -15.39 -13.89
CA GLY A 42 -6.46 -15.21 -14.29
C GLY A 42 -5.46 -15.21 -13.12
N ILE A 43 -5.75 -15.92 -12.03
CA ILE A 43 -4.91 -15.98 -10.82
C ILE A 43 -3.46 -16.38 -11.11
N HIS A 44 -3.20 -17.19 -12.13
CA HIS A 44 -1.84 -17.56 -12.54
C HIS A 44 -0.99 -16.37 -12.98
N ARG A 45 -1.62 -15.30 -13.48
CA ARG A 45 -0.96 -14.09 -13.99
C ARG A 45 -1.10 -12.92 -13.03
N ALA A 46 -1.94 -13.04 -12.02
CA ALA A 46 -2.19 -11.97 -11.07
C ALA A 46 -0.95 -11.74 -10.20
N SER A 47 -0.59 -10.48 -10.00
CA SER A 47 0.46 -10.07 -9.06
C SER A 47 -0.05 -10.01 -7.62
N CYS A 48 -1.35 -9.77 -7.44
CA CYS A 48 -1.98 -9.65 -6.13
C CYS A 48 -3.40 -10.20 -6.14
N LEU A 49 -3.81 -10.81 -5.02
CA LEU A 49 -5.18 -11.17 -4.69
C LEU A 49 -5.61 -10.41 -3.44
N ILE A 50 -6.81 -9.85 -3.47
CA ILE A 50 -7.47 -9.29 -2.29
C ILE A 50 -8.71 -10.14 -2.00
N SER A 51 -8.73 -10.83 -0.85
CA SER A 51 -9.88 -11.59 -0.37
C SER A 51 -10.60 -10.82 0.73
N ALA A 52 -11.83 -10.37 0.43
CA ALA A 52 -12.61 -9.50 1.32
C ALA A 52 -14.03 -10.03 1.55
N LEU A 53 -14.20 -11.34 1.55
CA LEU A 53 -15.50 -11.98 1.80
C LEU A 53 -15.98 -11.68 3.23
N PRO A 54 -17.30 -11.66 3.45
CA PRO A 54 -17.88 -11.41 4.78
C PRO A 54 -17.49 -12.48 5.80
N ASN A 55 -17.32 -13.73 5.36
CA ASN A 55 -17.03 -14.86 6.21
C ASN A 55 -15.54 -15.17 6.27
N ASP A 56 -14.98 -15.20 7.48
CA ASP A 56 -13.56 -15.47 7.72
C ASP A 56 -13.11 -16.85 7.22
N SER A 57 -13.93 -17.89 7.39
CA SER A 57 -13.60 -19.25 6.94
C SER A 57 -13.51 -19.33 5.42
N GLU A 58 -14.35 -18.58 4.71
CA GLU A 58 -14.29 -18.48 3.25
C GLU A 58 -13.03 -17.76 2.80
N ASN A 59 -12.63 -16.70 3.50
CA ASN A 59 -11.36 -16.03 3.23
C ASN A 59 -10.16 -16.98 3.41
N VAL A 60 -10.15 -17.80 4.47
CA VAL A 60 -9.09 -18.81 4.66
C VAL A 60 -9.05 -19.78 3.50
N PHE A 61 -10.21 -20.25 3.03
CA PHE A 61 -10.28 -21.19 1.91
C PHE A 61 -9.74 -20.56 0.61
N VAL A 62 -10.20 -19.36 0.28
CA VAL A 62 -9.71 -18.62 -0.91
C VAL A 62 -8.20 -18.41 -0.85
N VAL A 63 -7.66 -18.06 0.31
CA VAL A 63 -6.20 -17.86 0.49
C VAL A 63 -5.43 -19.16 0.25
N LEU A 64 -5.91 -20.30 0.77
CA LEU A 64 -5.30 -21.61 0.55
C LEU A 64 -5.30 -21.99 -0.93
N SER A 65 -6.45 -21.91 -1.60
CA SER A 65 -6.59 -22.21 -3.03
C SER A 65 -5.69 -21.30 -3.87
N ALA A 66 -5.72 -19.99 -3.58
CA ALA A 66 -4.89 -19.02 -4.29
C ALA A 66 -3.39 -19.33 -4.17
N ARG A 67 -2.93 -19.66 -2.95
CA ARG A 67 -1.53 -20.00 -2.69
C ARG A 67 -1.12 -21.30 -3.35
N GLN A 68 -2.02 -22.29 -3.41
CA GLN A 68 -1.80 -23.54 -4.10
C GLN A 68 -1.67 -23.34 -5.62
N ILE A 69 -2.56 -22.53 -6.22
CA ILE A 69 -2.57 -22.28 -7.66
C ILE A 69 -1.40 -21.38 -8.09
N ASN A 70 -1.12 -20.33 -7.33
CA ASN A 70 -0.03 -19.40 -7.61
C ASN A 70 0.83 -19.18 -6.34
N PRO A 71 1.91 -19.93 -6.16
CA PRO A 71 2.75 -19.85 -4.95
C PRO A 71 3.41 -18.48 -4.72
N LYS A 72 3.54 -17.66 -5.75
CA LYS A 72 4.24 -16.36 -5.67
C LYS A 72 3.30 -15.16 -5.54
N ILE A 73 2.00 -15.35 -5.67
CA ILE A 73 1.03 -14.26 -5.62
C ILE A 73 1.06 -13.54 -4.27
N ARG A 74 1.01 -12.22 -4.29
CA ARG A 74 0.80 -11.44 -3.05
C ARG A 74 -0.66 -11.55 -2.64
N ILE A 75 -0.92 -11.96 -1.40
CA ILE A 75 -2.29 -12.16 -0.90
C ILE A 75 -2.54 -11.20 0.26
N ILE A 76 -3.59 -10.38 0.12
CA ILE A 76 -4.13 -9.53 1.17
C ILE A 76 -5.51 -10.10 1.52
N SER A 77 -5.78 -10.35 2.79
CA SER A 77 -7.06 -10.89 3.23
C SER A 77 -7.69 -10.08 4.34
N ARG A 78 -9.02 -9.98 4.31
CA ARG A 78 -9.80 -9.48 5.43
C ARG A 78 -9.96 -10.57 6.50
N ALA A 79 -9.95 -10.17 7.76
CA ALA A 79 -10.44 -10.96 8.89
C ALA A 79 -11.38 -10.10 9.73
N SER A 80 -12.42 -10.71 10.31
CA SER A 80 -13.31 -10.07 11.27
C SER A 80 -12.88 -10.35 12.70
N HIS A 81 -12.13 -11.46 12.95
CA HIS A 81 -11.72 -11.90 14.28
C HIS A 81 -10.20 -12.06 14.38
N GLU A 82 -9.65 -11.68 15.53
CA GLU A 82 -8.21 -11.84 15.84
C GLU A 82 -7.74 -13.31 15.72
N THR A 83 -8.61 -14.26 16.11
CA THR A 83 -8.31 -15.69 16.01
C THR A 83 -8.11 -16.15 14.57
N THR A 84 -8.76 -15.49 13.61
CA THR A 84 -8.62 -15.80 12.18
C THR A 84 -7.38 -15.14 11.56
N TYR A 85 -6.90 -14.06 12.15
CA TYR A 85 -5.66 -13.40 11.69
C TYR A 85 -4.50 -14.41 11.56
N SER A 86 -4.22 -15.15 12.65
CA SER A 86 -3.13 -16.13 12.66
C SER A 86 -3.36 -17.26 11.65
N LYS A 87 -4.61 -17.71 11.49
CA LYS A 87 -4.96 -18.77 10.52
C LYS A 87 -4.73 -18.31 9.08
N LEU A 88 -5.12 -17.08 8.74
CA LEU A 88 -4.89 -16.50 7.41
C LEU A 88 -3.38 -16.32 7.12
N LYS A 89 -2.61 -15.90 8.13
CA LYS A 89 -1.14 -15.85 7.98
C LYS A 89 -0.55 -17.22 7.72
N LEU A 90 -0.97 -18.24 8.45
CA LEU A 90 -0.54 -19.64 8.24
C LEU A 90 -1.00 -20.18 6.88
N ALA A 91 -2.20 -19.81 6.42
CA ALA A 91 -2.70 -20.16 5.08
C ALA A 91 -1.89 -19.52 3.94
N GLY A 92 -1.02 -18.56 4.24
CA GLY A 92 -0.14 -17.91 3.28
C GLY A 92 -0.52 -16.48 2.87
N ALA A 93 -1.40 -15.81 3.63
CA ALA A 93 -1.68 -14.39 3.41
C ALA A 93 -0.46 -13.52 3.76
N ASN A 94 -0.03 -12.68 2.84
CA ASN A 94 1.05 -11.71 3.06
C ASN A 94 0.62 -10.63 4.06
N ASN A 95 -0.61 -10.12 3.89
CA ASN A 95 -1.20 -9.13 4.78
C ASN A 95 -2.60 -9.59 5.19
N VAL A 96 -2.96 -9.35 6.45
CA VAL A 96 -4.31 -9.57 6.98
C VAL A 96 -4.79 -8.26 7.60
N ILE A 97 -5.97 -7.83 7.24
CA ILE A 97 -6.59 -6.59 7.69
C ILE A 97 -7.81 -6.92 8.55
N LEU A 98 -7.91 -6.27 9.71
CA LEU A 98 -9.09 -6.28 10.58
C LEU A 98 -9.77 -4.90 10.51
N PRO A 99 -10.73 -4.70 9.61
CA PRO A 99 -11.34 -3.38 9.37
C PRO A 99 -12.00 -2.80 10.61
N ASP A 100 -12.70 -3.64 11.37
CA ASP A 100 -13.42 -3.20 12.57
C ASP A 100 -12.46 -2.69 13.65
N ARG A 101 -11.28 -3.31 13.79
CA ARG A 101 -10.24 -2.84 14.72
C ARG A 101 -9.65 -1.51 14.26
N ILE A 102 -9.38 -1.39 12.95
CA ILE A 102 -8.86 -0.13 12.38
C ILE A 102 -9.88 0.98 12.57
N GLY A 103 -11.14 0.74 12.20
CA GLY A 103 -12.22 1.71 12.35
C GLY A 103 -12.47 2.07 13.82
N GLY A 104 -12.47 1.08 14.72
CA GLY A 104 -12.62 1.31 16.15
C GLY A 104 -11.51 2.17 16.75
N ASN A 105 -10.25 1.89 16.38
CA ASN A 105 -9.10 2.70 16.81
C ASN A 105 -9.20 4.12 16.26
N HIS A 106 -9.59 4.28 15.00
CA HIS A 106 -9.76 5.60 14.39
C HIS A 106 -10.86 6.40 15.09
N MET A 107 -12.03 5.80 15.37
CA MET A 107 -13.11 6.44 16.13
C MET A 107 -12.64 6.86 17.54
N ALA A 108 -11.91 6.00 18.24
CA ALA A 108 -11.35 6.34 19.55
C ALA A 108 -10.38 7.52 19.49
N SER A 109 -9.54 7.56 18.46
CA SER A 109 -8.58 8.64 18.26
C SER A 109 -9.26 9.98 17.95
N LEU A 110 -10.40 9.98 17.24
CA LEU A 110 -11.21 11.19 17.00
C LEU A 110 -11.73 11.82 18.30
N VAL A 111 -11.92 11.03 19.36
CA VAL A 111 -12.31 11.55 20.67
C VAL A 111 -11.12 12.20 21.40
N VAL A 112 -9.91 11.65 21.23
CA VAL A 112 -8.74 12.04 22.02
C VAL A 112 -7.92 13.14 21.34
N VAL A 113 -7.76 13.05 20.01
CA VAL A 113 -6.88 13.95 19.23
C VAL A 113 -7.51 14.33 17.87
N PRO A 114 -8.68 14.96 17.86
CA PRO A 114 -9.43 15.24 16.62
C PRO A 114 -8.62 16.08 15.63
N ASP A 115 -7.97 17.16 16.11
CA ASP A 115 -7.23 18.09 15.25
C ASP A 115 -6.02 17.41 14.57
N LEU A 116 -5.37 16.48 15.31
CA LEU A 116 -4.26 15.71 14.75
C LEU A 116 -4.71 14.77 13.65
N LEU A 117 -5.87 14.13 13.82
CA LEU A 117 -6.43 13.25 12.79
C LEU A 117 -6.84 14.02 11.56
N GLU A 118 -7.53 15.15 11.72
CA GLU A 118 -7.86 16.04 10.61
C GLU A 118 -6.59 16.49 9.86
N PHE A 119 -5.53 16.80 10.58
CA PHE A 119 -4.24 17.13 9.97
C PHE A 119 -3.66 15.94 9.19
N VAL A 120 -3.67 14.72 9.76
CA VAL A 120 -3.16 13.51 9.10
C VAL A 120 -4.00 13.13 7.88
N ASP A 121 -5.32 13.24 7.95
CA ASP A 121 -6.23 12.96 6.82
C ASP A 121 -6.01 13.95 5.66
N ASN A 122 -5.56 15.16 5.96
CA ASN A 122 -5.13 16.15 4.97
C ASN A 122 -3.73 15.85 4.39
N LEU A 123 -2.96 14.90 4.97
CA LEU A 123 -1.71 14.40 4.41
C LEU A 123 -2.03 13.26 3.43
N SER A 124 -2.30 13.57 2.18
CA SER A 124 -2.60 12.56 1.17
C SER A 124 -1.33 11.82 0.73
N ILE A 125 -1.41 10.48 0.71
CA ILE A 125 -0.34 9.63 0.13
C ILE A 125 -0.42 9.64 -1.40
N VAL A 126 -1.61 9.92 -1.96
CA VAL A 126 -1.84 10.06 -3.41
C VAL A 126 -3.06 10.94 -3.62
N GLY A 127 -2.89 12.12 -4.21
CA GLY A 127 -4.02 12.95 -4.61
C GLY A 127 -3.76 14.45 -4.68
N ASP A 128 -4.61 15.12 -5.40
CA ASP A 128 -4.42 16.40 -6.07
C ASP A 128 -4.37 17.64 -5.18
N GLN A 129 -4.39 17.57 -3.88
CA GLN A 129 -4.70 18.83 -3.20
C GLN A 129 -3.92 19.27 -1.96
N THR A 130 -3.13 18.53 -1.18
CA THR A 130 -2.52 19.28 -0.06
C THR A 130 -1.10 18.96 0.33
N ILE A 131 -0.74 17.74 0.56
CA ILE A 131 0.66 17.40 0.92
C ILE A 131 0.89 15.94 0.54
N ASN A 132 1.93 15.66 -0.23
CA ASN A 132 2.26 14.31 -0.64
C ASN A 132 3.39 13.75 0.21
N ILE A 133 3.28 12.45 0.52
CA ILE A 133 4.35 11.65 1.13
C ILE A 133 4.82 10.67 0.07
N GLU A 134 6.11 10.71 -0.24
CA GLU A 134 6.71 9.78 -1.22
C GLU A 134 7.88 9.02 -0.62
N GLU A 135 8.03 7.76 -1.06
CA GLU A 135 9.16 6.89 -0.74
C GLU A 135 10.12 6.88 -1.94
N ILE A 136 11.36 7.32 -1.73
CA ILE A 136 12.37 7.47 -2.77
C ILE A 136 13.57 6.60 -2.45
N ALA A 137 13.99 5.77 -3.39
CA ALA A 137 15.21 4.99 -3.27
C ALA A 137 16.44 5.91 -3.32
N VAL A 138 17.42 5.66 -2.47
CA VAL A 138 18.62 6.49 -2.38
C VAL A 138 19.40 6.52 -3.70
N GLU A 139 19.35 5.43 -4.45
CA GLU A 139 19.99 5.32 -5.77
C GLU A 139 19.41 6.27 -6.82
N GLN A 140 18.19 6.74 -6.63
CA GLN A 140 17.55 7.72 -7.52
C GLN A 140 18.03 9.16 -7.25
N LEU A 141 18.57 9.41 -6.04
CA LEU A 141 18.93 10.76 -5.60
C LEU A 141 20.38 11.13 -5.98
N TYR A 142 21.29 10.17 -6.04
CA TYR A 142 22.68 10.39 -6.38
C TYR A 142 23.41 9.09 -6.70
N ASN A 143 24.56 9.21 -7.35
CA ASN A 143 25.42 8.07 -7.56
C ASN A 143 26.06 7.62 -6.24
N THR A 144 25.75 6.41 -5.79
CA THR A 144 26.06 5.85 -4.46
C THR A 144 27.54 5.54 -4.23
N THR A 145 28.45 5.94 -5.13
CA THR A 145 29.91 5.81 -4.92
C THR A 145 30.42 6.68 -3.78
N GLU A 146 29.74 7.79 -3.48
CA GLU A 146 30.03 8.66 -2.33
C GLU A 146 28.81 8.63 -1.40
N GLN A 147 29.00 8.17 -0.15
CA GLN A 147 27.93 8.20 0.84
C GLN A 147 27.64 9.65 1.24
N LYS A 148 26.38 10.07 1.02
CA LYS A 148 25.89 11.39 1.46
C LYS A 148 25.03 11.26 2.70
N THR A 149 24.98 12.32 3.47
CA THR A 149 24.04 12.49 4.58
C THR A 149 22.77 13.21 4.11
N ILE A 150 21.72 13.17 4.93
CA ILE A 150 20.49 13.95 4.68
C ILE A 150 20.82 15.44 4.57
N LEU A 151 21.73 15.93 5.41
CA LEU A 151 22.19 17.32 5.39
C LEU A 151 22.84 17.69 4.06
N GLU A 152 23.72 16.83 3.55
CA GLU A 152 24.45 17.08 2.28
C GLU A 152 23.54 17.01 1.07
N LEU A 153 22.45 16.25 1.11
CA LEU A 153 21.42 16.27 0.07
C LEU A 153 20.73 17.63 -0.02
N ASP A 154 20.53 18.28 1.11
CA ASP A 154 19.91 19.62 1.25
C ASP A 154 18.58 19.74 0.48
N LEU A 155 17.74 18.69 0.58
CA LEU A 155 16.48 18.60 -0.18
C LEU A 155 15.53 19.75 0.15
N ARG A 156 15.47 20.15 1.44
CA ARG A 156 14.59 21.23 1.85
C ARG A 156 14.89 22.54 1.15
N LYS A 157 16.17 22.88 0.99
CA LYS A 157 16.59 24.12 0.32
C LYS A 157 16.42 24.02 -1.19
N LYS A 158 16.68 22.85 -1.76
CA LYS A 158 16.65 22.65 -3.23
C LYS A 158 15.23 22.47 -3.78
N THR A 159 14.36 21.79 -3.05
CA THR A 159 13.03 21.37 -3.54
C THR A 159 11.88 21.82 -2.66
N GLY A 160 12.17 22.24 -1.40
CA GLY A 160 11.17 22.52 -0.39
C GLY A 160 10.65 21.29 0.37
N CYS A 161 11.02 20.06 -0.06
CA CYS A 161 10.61 18.84 0.61
C CYS A 161 11.36 18.59 1.90
N ASN A 162 10.68 18.04 2.91
CA ASN A 162 11.29 17.60 4.16
C ASN A 162 11.46 16.07 4.17
N VAL A 163 12.60 15.58 4.64
CA VAL A 163 12.79 14.17 4.95
C VAL A 163 12.17 13.90 6.31
N ILE A 164 11.14 13.07 6.37
CA ILE A 164 10.42 12.72 7.60
C ILE A 164 10.70 11.28 8.07
N GLY A 165 11.31 10.47 7.22
CA GLY A 165 11.64 9.09 7.53
C GLY A 165 12.80 8.57 6.69
N TYR A 166 13.44 7.53 7.22
CA TYR A 166 14.48 6.77 6.58
C TYR A 166 14.20 5.28 6.78
N LYS A 167 14.24 4.51 5.72
CA LYS A 167 14.12 3.05 5.77
C LYS A 167 15.47 2.45 5.42
N ASP A 168 16.07 1.73 6.36
CA ASP A 168 17.36 1.09 6.16
C ASP A 168 17.27 -0.12 5.21
N GLU A 169 18.42 -0.65 4.81
CA GLU A 169 18.56 -1.83 3.95
C GLU A 169 17.96 -3.10 4.57
N SER A 170 17.84 -3.16 5.91
CA SER A 170 17.19 -4.25 6.64
C SER A 170 15.66 -4.11 6.68
N GLY A 171 15.11 -2.98 6.21
CA GLY A 171 13.68 -2.69 6.15
C GLY A 171 13.12 -2.02 7.41
N ASN A 172 13.96 -1.60 8.37
CA ASN A 172 13.51 -0.88 9.56
C ASN A 172 13.27 0.60 9.24
N TYR A 173 12.21 1.16 9.84
CA TYR A 173 11.87 2.57 9.69
C TYR A 173 12.43 3.41 10.84
N HIS A 174 13.11 4.50 10.49
CA HIS A 174 13.58 5.53 11.40
C HIS A 174 12.79 6.80 11.12
N ILE A 175 11.95 7.20 12.08
CA ILE A 175 11.12 8.41 11.97
C ILE A 175 11.94 9.60 12.43
N ASN A 176 11.83 10.71 11.71
CA ASN A 176 12.58 11.94 11.98
C ASN A 176 14.10 11.67 12.11
N PRO A 177 14.75 11.14 11.06
CA PRO A 177 16.16 10.80 11.09
C PRO A 177 17.01 12.05 11.31
N GLU A 178 18.16 11.87 11.97
CA GLU A 178 19.12 12.94 12.19
C GLU A 178 19.69 13.46 10.87
N ALA A 179 20.09 14.74 10.86
CA ALA A 179 20.60 15.37 9.64
C ALA A 179 21.91 14.73 9.11
N ASP A 180 22.70 14.15 10.00
CA ASP A 180 23.95 13.43 9.72
C ASP A 180 23.73 11.95 9.37
N GLN A 181 22.46 11.48 9.33
CA GLN A 181 22.12 10.12 8.89
C GLN A 181 22.71 9.87 7.51
N LYS A 182 23.60 8.88 7.43
CA LYS A 182 24.19 8.43 6.16
C LYS A 182 23.17 7.66 5.36
N LEU A 183 23.11 7.97 4.10
CA LEU A 183 22.26 7.31 3.13
C LEU A 183 23.07 6.20 2.42
N VAL A 184 22.62 4.99 2.52
CA VAL A 184 23.34 3.82 1.97
C VAL A 184 22.54 3.19 0.82
N PRO A 185 23.19 2.50 -0.12
CA PRO A 185 22.54 1.76 -1.18
C PRO A 185 21.53 0.74 -0.60
N GLY A 186 20.38 0.56 -1.26
CA GLY A 186 19.28 -0.31 -0.79
C GLY A 186 18.38 0.33 0.26
N SER A 187 18.72 1.53 0.73
CA SER A 187 17.88 2.29 1.65
C SER A 187 16.94 3.26 0.91
N LYS A 188 15.94 3.79 1.63
CA LYS A 188 14.98 4.73 1.09
C LYS A 188 14.75 5.89 2.06
N ILE A 189 14.45 7.05 1.52
CA ILE A 189 13.95 8.18 2.29
C ILE A 189 12.45 8.36 2.08
N ILE A 190 11.78 8.85 3.11
CA ILE A 190 10.38 9.25 3.05
C ILE A 190 10.35 10.77 3.12
N VAL A 191 9.81 11.38 2.09
CA VAL A 191 9.75 12.83 1.96
C VAL A 191 8.32 13.33 2.04
N LEU A 192 8.17 14.52 2.62
CA LEU A 192 6.92 15.26 2.74
C LEU A 192 7.06 16.56 1.95
N GLY A 193 6.12 16.84 1.05
CA GLY A 193 6.12 18.06 0.28
C GLY A 193 4.76 18.39 -0.32
N ARG A 194 4.55 19.65 -0.70
CA ARG A 194 3.39 20.01 -1.53
C ARG A 194 3.56 19.45 -2.94
N PRO A 195 2.48 19.32 -3.73
CA PRO A 195 2.56 18.78 -5.09
C PRO A 195 3.67 19.43 -5.94
N GLU A 196 3.81 20.76 -5.88
CA GLU A 196 4.82 21.48 -6.66
C GLU A 196 6.25 21.19 -6.19
N GLN A 197 6.44 20.96 -4.88
CA GLN A 197 7.73 20.61 -4.27
C GLN A 197 8.14 19.20 -4.66
N ILE A 198 7.20 18.26 -4.63
CA ILE A 198 7.40 16.89 -5.10
C ILE A 198 7.69 16.87 -6.61
N GLN A 199 6.96 17.64 -7.40
CA GLN A 199 7.23 17.76 -8.83
C GLN A 199 8.63 18.33 -9.10
N THR A 200 9.07 19.33 -8.32
CA THR A 200 10.44 19.87 -8.40
C THR A 200 11.47 18.80 -8.03
N LEU A 201 11.20 18.02 -6.99
CA LEU A 201 12.06 16.91 -6.58
C LEU A 201 12.19 15.86 -7.69
N ASN A 202 11.05 15.39 -8.22
CA ASN A 202 11.01 14.39 -9.28
C ASN A 202 11.71 14.87 -10.55
N SER A 203 11.52 16.13 -10.93
CA SER A 203 12.19 16.73 -12.08
C SER A 203 13.70 16.87 -11.87
N MET A 204 14.14 17.22 -10.66
CA MET A 204 15.56 17.41 -10.34
C MET A 204 16.35 16.10 -10.38
N TYR A 205 15.74 15.00 -9.98
CA TYR A 205 16.38 13.70 -9.86
C TYR A 205 15.93 12.68 -10.91
N ASN A 206 15.11 13.10 -11.90
CA ASN A 206 14.54 12.24 -12.94
C ASN A 206 13.82 11.01 -12.37
N ILE A 207 13.03 11.22 -11.32
CA ILE A 207 12.25 10.16 -10.67
C ILE A 207 10.96 9.99 -11.46
N GLU A 208 10.74 8.81 -12.05
CA GLU A 208 9.46 8.46 -12.67
C GLU A 208 8.45 8.09 -11.57
N LEU A 209 7.26 8.72 -11.61
CA LEU A 209 6.14 8.36 -10.74
C LEU A 209 5.68 6.94 -11.09
N SER A 210 5.79 6.02 -10.15
CA SER A 210 5.38 4.62 -10.29
C SER A 210 3.87 4.41 -10.08
#